data_a681ebf7a39ffea47d01a3c90c0e51bd
#
_entry.id   a681ebf7a39ffea47d01a3c90c0e51bd
#
_cell.length_a   1.000
_cell.length_b   1.000
_cell.length_c   1.000
_cell.angle_alpha   90.00
_cell.angle_beta   90.00
_cell.angle_gamma   90.00
#
_symmetry.space_group_name_H-M   'P 1'
#
loop_
_entity.id
_entity.type
_entity.pdbx_description
1 polymer ?
#
loop_
_entity_poly.entity_id
_entity_poly.type
_entity_poly.pdbx_seq_one_letter_code
_entity_poly.pdbx_strand_id
1 'polypeptide(L)'
;MEKFQQVLSYHTYSIGHMHLFLSLVLSSSTSLRAASRVIEMIASFFKLPLSVPSWYTGRFWLLRLGYYKLKRRKQKATDWIWIVDHTIQWGSEKCLVILGLRQTDLPVAETILIHEDVEPIAMFPVTSSNGEIVYQQLEKAIEHTGVPREIISDHGTDLKKGIEIFCQQHPQTCFIYDIKHKVAAILKRELKDDQDWNEFVKLANETRRKVQQTSLAALAPPNQRSKSRYMNVDKLIKWAMQTLCFLDQQQLSANEHFDPQQIEAKLSWLAEFRQPLLEWQEMMQIVELAESFIKFNGIYRDCHIDLMQVEGFVAHTKRTKRLREELLNFISQQSQLAKPNERLLGSSEVIESVIGKLKNMESDQNKSGFTGLLLSLAAMVSKTTEDVIHKAMESVPTKRVHEWIKENIGKSVQSKRKEVFRSARKAEQKWDEIQGVFQ
;
A
#
# COMPACT_ATOMS: atom_id res chain seq x y z
N MET A 1 -11.12 30.72 15.51
CA MET A 1 -11.42 31.48 14.26
C MET A 1 -10.30 32.40 13.81
N GLU A 2 -9.60 33.09 14.70
CA GLU A 2 -8.51 34.02 14.30
C GLU A 2 -7.38 33.35 13.52
N LYS A 3 -6.85 32.20 13.99
CA LYS A 3 -5.79 31.47 13.27
C LYS A 3 -6.22 30.99 11.86
N PHE A 4 -7.47 30.63 11.68
CA PHE A 4 -8.00 30.17 10.38
C PHE A 4 -7.96 31.27 9.33
N GLN A 5 -8.20 32.52 9.71
CA GLN A 5 -8.17 33.69 8.82
C GLN A 5 -6.75 34.28 8.68
N GLN A 6 -5.78 33.83 9.48
CA GLN A 6 -4.43 34.34 9.44
C GLN A 6 -3.76 34.10 8.10
N VAL A 7 -3.23 35.14 7.50
CA VAL A 7 -2.36 35.09 6.32
C VAL A 7 -0.93 35.24 6.78
N LEU A 8 -0.07 34.28 6.46
CA LEU A 8 1.34 34.30 6.80
C LEU A 8 2.11 35.29 5.93
N SER A 9 3.24 35.79 6.43
CA SER A 9 4.15 36.63 5.66
C SER A 9 4.55 35.92 4.35
N TYR A 10 4.55 36.65 3.24
CA TYR A 10 4.84 36.14 1.90
C TYR A 10 3.85 35.08 1.37
N HIS A 11 2.63 35.00 1.95
CA HIS A 11 1.56 34.16 1.45
C HIS A 11 0.36 35.02 1.01
N THR A 12 -0.36 34.53 0.01
CA THR A 12 -1.58 35.19 -0.49
C THR A 12 -2.84 34.62 0.19
N TYR A 13 -2.76 33.37 0.65
CA TYR A 13 -3.90 32.62 1.16
C TYR A 13 -3.78 32.43 2.67
N SER A 14 -4.92 32.45 3.37
CA SER A 14 -4.95 32.17 4.80
C SER A 14 -4.71 30.67 5.09
N ILE A 15 -4.38 30.38 6.35
CA ILE A 15 -4.24 29.00 6.86
C ILE A 15 -5.51 28.20 6.60
N GLY A 16 -6.69 28.82 6.70
CA GLY A 16 -7.98 28.16 6.39
C GLY A 16 -8.11 27.73 4.94
N HIS A 17 -7.67 28.54 3.98
CA HIS A 17 -7.66 28.12 2.57
C HIS A 17 -6.74 26.92 2.36
N MET A 18 -5.56 26.94 2.98
CA MET A 18 -4.58 25.86 2.88
C MET A 18 -5.14 24.58 3.53
N HIS A 19 -5.77 24.69 4.69
CA HIS A 19 -6.39 23.57 5.39
C HIS A 19 -7.53 22.95 4.59
N LEU A 20 -8.44 23.77 4.07
CA LEU A 20 -9.53 23.28 3.23
C LEU A 20 -9.00 22.53 1.99
N PHE A 21 -8.04 23.11 1.27
CA PHE A 21 -7.45 22.48 0.10
C PHE A 21 -6.78 21.15 0.45
N LEU A 22 -5.94 21.13 1.50
CA LEU A 22 -5.22 19.94 1.94
C LEU A 22 -6.19 18.86 2.45
N SER A 23 -7.26 19.22 3.15
CA SER A 23 -8.30 18.28 3.59
C SER A 23 -9.01 17.62 2.42
N LEU A 24 -9.37 18.39 1.38
CA LEU A 24 -9.96 17.83 0.15
C LEU A 24 -9.03 16.80 -0.49
N VAL A 25 -7.72 17.08 -0.55
CA VAL A 25 -6.75 16.17 -1.17
C VAL A 25 -6.44 14.97 -0.27
N LEU A 26 -6.17 15.19 1.02
CA LEU A 26 -5.69 14.16 1.94
C LEU A 26 -6.81 13.28 2.51
N SER A 27 -7.98 13.86 2.84
CA SER A 27 -9.07 13.13 3.49
C SER A 27 -10.11 12.64 2.49
N SER A 28 -10.44 13.44 1.47
CA SER A 28 -11.46 13.11 0.47
C SER A 28 -10.90 12.48 -0.81
N SER A 29 -9.59 12.21 -0.87
CA SER A 29 -8.90 11.65 -2.04
C SER A 29 -9.18 12.42 -3.35
N THR A 30 -9.43 13.70 -3.23
CA THR A 30 -9.73 14.58 -4.37
C THR A 30 -8.44 14.93 -5.11
N SER A 31 -8.43 14.88 -6.44
CA SER A 31 -7.25 15.29 -7.21
C SER A 31 -6.92 16.77 -6.99
N LEU A 32 -5.65 17.16 -7.13
CA LEU A 32 -5.21 18.55 -6.94
C LEU A 32 -6.02 19.56 -7.79
N ARG A 33 -6.37 19.18 -9.03
CA ARG A 33 -7.19 20.02 -9.92
C ARG A 33 -8.65 20.07 -9.48
N ALA A 34 -9.20 18.94 -9.05
CA ALA A 34 -10.56 18.88 -8.56
C ALA A 34 -10.71 19.66 -7.25
N ALA A 35 -9.73 19.63 -6.34
CA ALA A 35 -9.74 20.41 -5.11
C ALA A 35 -9.87 21.91 -5.38
N SER A 36 -9.11 22.45 -6.36
CA SER A 36 -9.27 23.87 -6.79
C SER A 36 -10.68 24.15 -7.29
N ARG A 37 -11.25 23.28 -8.13
CA ARG A 37 -12.60 23.45 -8.66
C ARG A 37 -13.68 23.35 -7.58
N VAL A 38 -13.51 22.44 -6.61
CA VAL A 38 -14.46 22.32 -5.48
C VAL A 38 -14.49 23.60 -4.66
N ILE A 39 -13.33 24.21 -4.38
CA ILE A 39 -13.26 25.49 -3.67
C ILE A 39 -13.93 26.60 -4.49
N GLU A 40 -13.73 26.64 -5.81
CA GLU A 40 -14.37 27.58 -6.73
C GLU A 40 -15.91 27.42 -6.72
N MET A 41 -16.39 26.18 -6.78
CA MET A 41 -17.82 25.86 -6.70
C MET A 41 -18.44 26.31 -5.37
N ILE A 42 -17.75 26.01 -4.24
CA ILE A 42 -18.21 26.44 -2.90
C ILE A 42 -18.26 27.96 -2.83
N ALA A 43 -17.21 28.67 -3.27
CA ALA A 43 -17.15 30.12 -3.28
C ALA A 43 -18.29 30.73 -4.10
N SER A 44 -18.52 30.19 -5.29
CA SER A 44 -19.58 30.66 -6.20
C SER A 44 -20.97 30.36 -5.64
N PHE A 45 -21.23 29.14 -5.19
CA PHE A 45 -22.55 28.70 -4.73
C PHE A 45 -23.01 29.47 -3.48
N PHE A 46 -22.12 29.67 -2.52
CA PHE A 46 -22.41 30.38 -1.29
C PHE A 46 -22.10 31.89 -1.37
N LYS A 47 -21.69 32.40 -2.55
CA LYS A 47 -21.28 33.79 -2.76
C LYS A 47 -20.23 34.28 -1.73
N LEU A 48 -19.28 33.39 -1.39
CA LEU A 48 -18.25 33.71 -0.44
C LEU A 48 -17.08 34.46 -1.11
N PRO A 49 -16.49 35.48 -0.46
CA PRO A 49 -15.31 36.18 -0.96
C PRO A 49 -14.06 35.35 -0.78
N LEU A 50 -14.02 34.11 -1.29
CA LEU A 50 -12.91 33.21 -1.20
C LEU A 50 -12.02 33.30 -2.43
N SER A 51 -10.75 33.55 -2.24
CA SER A 51 -9.75 33.42 -3.30
C SER A 51 -9.50 31.93 -3.63
N VAL A 52 -9.63 31.55 -4.90
CA VAL A 52 -9.45 30.17 -5.33
C VAL A 52 -7.97 29.89 -5.62
N PRO A 53 -7.32 28.99 -4.89
CA PRO A 53 -5.93 28.63 -5.17
C PRO A 53 -5.82 27.80 -6.44
N SER A 54 -4.78 28.03 -7.24
CA SER A 54 -4.48 27.15 -8.35
C SER A 54 -4.05 25.76 -7.84
N TRP A 55 -4.29 24.71 -8.63
CA TRP A 55 -3.83 23.35 -8.30
C TRP A 55 -2.31 23.29 -8.08
N TYR A 56 -1.55 24.16 -8.75
CA TYR A 56 -0.10 24.24 -8.61
C TYR A 56 0.31 24.83 -7.26
N THR A 57 -0.40 25.87 -6.80
CA THR A 57 -0.24 26.43 -5.46
C THR A 57 -0.55 25.39 -4.40
N GLY A 58 -1.69 24.72 -4.51
CA GLY A 58 -2.08 23.65 -3.58
C GLY A 58 -1.11 22.47 -3.59
N ARG A 59 -0.54 22.12 -4.76
CA ARG A 59 0.53 21.13 -4.83
C ARG A 59 1.74 21.52 -3.98
N PHE A 60 2.17 22.79 -4.00
CA PHE A 60 3.29 23.20 -3.16
C PHE A 60 2.95 23.20 -1.68
N TRP A 61 1.72 23.51 -1.29
CA TRP A 61 1.30 23.34 0.10
C TRP A 61 1.42 21.88 0.55
N LEU A 62 0.96 20.95 -0.28
CA LEU A 62 1.08 19.53 0.00
C LEU A 62 2.55 19.07 0.14
N LEU A 63 3.42 19.49 -0.77
CA LEU A 63 4.84 19.10 -0.74
C LEU A 63 5.57 19.74 0.44
N ARG A 64 5.27 21.00 0.79
CA ARG A 64 5.83 21.68 1.97
C ARG A 64 5.39 21.00 3.27
N LEU A 65 4.11 20.61 3.36
CA LEU A 65 3.59 19.84 4.48
C LEU A 65 4.33 18.49 4.61
N GLY A 66 4.47 17.75 3.51
CA GLY A 66 5.20 16.48 3.49
C GLY A 66 6.67 16.64 3.90
N TYR A 67 7.35 17.63 3.34
CA TYR A 67 8.73 17.93 3.74
C TYR A 67 8.84 18.28 5.22
N TYR A 68 7.94 19.12 5.74
CA TYR A 68 7.91 19.47 7.17
C TYR A 68 7.73 18.24 8.04
N LYS A 69 6.72 17.42 7.79
CA LYS A 69 6.45 16.19 8.55
C LYS A 69 7.64 15.22 8.50
N LEU A 70 8.28 15.08 7.33
CA LEU A 70 9.44 14.20 7.15
C LEU A 70 10.66 14.72 7.94
N LYS A 71 10.90 16.03 7.93
CA LYS A 71 12.12 16.65 8.50
C LYS A 71 11.97 17.18 9.93
N ARG A 72 10.74 17.33 10.44
CA ARG A 72 10.53 17.73 11.82
C ARG A 72 11.22 16.75 12.77
N ARG A 73 11.77 17.29 13.88
CA ARG A 73 12.42 16.49 14.91
C ARG A 73 11.46 15.48 15.50
N LYS A 74 11.88 14.21 15.57
CA LYS A 74 11.20 13.13 16.27
C LYS A 74 11.84 12.94 17.64
N GLN A 75 11.07 12.35 18.55
CA GLN A 75 11.59 11.99 19.87
C GLN A 75 12.60 10.86 19.73
N LYS A 76 13.80 11.01 20.31
CA LYS A 76 14.76 9.90 20.39
C LYS A 76 14.32 8.93 21.47
N ALA A 77 14.18 7.66 21.10
CA ALA A 77 13.76 6.61 22.02
C ALA A 77 14.13 5.21 21.49
N THR A 78 14.01 4.22 22.34
CA THR A 78 14.37 2.82 22.05
C THR A 78 13.17 1.92 21.84
N ASP A 79 11.95 2.47 21.86
CA ASP A 79 10.68 1.75 21.70
C ASP A 79 9.94 2.11 20.41
N TRP A 80 10.66 2.62 19.41
CA TRP A 80 10.09 2.82 18.10
C TRP A 80 9.79 1.50 17.40
N ILE A 81 8.63 1.44 16.75
CA ILE A 81 8.26 0.44 15.76
C ILE A 81 8.45 1.09 14.39
N TRP A 82 9.28 0.50 13.54
CA TRP A 82 9.46 0.92 12.16
C TRP A 82 8.70 -0.02 11.22
N ILE A 83 7.85 0.55 10.39
CA ILE A 83 7.10 -0.13 9.33
C ILE A 83 7.80 0.22 8.02
N VAL A 84 8.39 -0.78 7.37
CA VAL A 84 9.33 -0.58 6.27
C VAL A 84 8.85 -1.29 5.00
N ASP A 85 8.77 -0.54 3.91
CA ASP A 85 8.41 -1.10 2.60
C ASP A 85 9.06 -0.30 1.46
N HIS A 86 9.11 -0.91 0.28
CA HIS A 86 9.54 -0.27 -0.96
C HIS A 86 8.35 0.17 -1.81
N THR A 87 8.27 1.45 -2.13
CA THR A 87 7.45 1.87 -3.28
C THR A 87 8.29 1.82 -4.56
N ILE A 88 7.72 1.21 -5.60
CA ILE A 88 8.35 1.02 -6.91
C ILE A 88 7.55 1.81 -7.94
N GLN A 89 8.24 2.60 -8.76
CA GLN A 89 7.61 3.41 -9.80
C GLN A 89 7.89 2.88 -11.20
N TRP A 90 9.15 2.82 -11.59
CA TRP A 90 9.56 2.46 -12.95
C TRP A 90 10.83 1.62 -12.92
N GLY A 91 10.76 0.43 -13.51
CA GLY A 91 11.95 -0.43 -13.64
C GLY A 91 12.57 -0.79 -12.30
N SER A 92 13.84 -0.45 -12.11
CA SER A 92 14.60 -0.68 -10.89
C SER A 92 14.53 0.46 -9.88
N GLU A 93 13.90 1.60 -10.22
CA GLU A 93 13.76 2.72 -9.28
C GLU A 93 12.85 2.35 -8.12
N LYS A 94 13.40 2.41 -6.92
CA LYS A 94 12.72 2.12 -5.65
C LYS A 94 12.89 3.29 -4.69
N CYS A 95 11.94 3.43 -3.77
CA CYS A 95 12.12 4.29 -2.60
C CYS A 95 11.83 3.47 -1.36
N LEU A 96 12.83 3.33 -0.48
CA LEU A 96 12.60 2.79 0.84
C LEU A 96 11.81 3.83 1.65
N VAL A 97 10.67 3.42 2.16
CA VAL A 97 9.80 4.23 3.01
C VAL A 97 9.83 3.63 4.40
N ILE A 98 10.09 4.46 5.40
CA ILE A 98 10.04 4.09 6.81
C ILE A 98 8.99 4.98 7.48
N LEU A 99 7.90 4.35 7.89
CA LEU A 99 6.93 4.93 8.81
C LEU A 99 7.21 4.41 10.21
N GLY A 100 6.75 5.10 11.24
CA GLY A 100 6.96 4.61 12.59
C GLY A 100 5.99 5.19 13.60
N LEU A 101 5.85 4.48 14.72
CA LEU A 101 5.16 4.95 15.90
C LEU A 101 5.94 4.47 17.13
N ARG A 102 5.67 5.08 18.29
CA ARG A 102 6.20 4.61 19.57
C ARG A 102 5.37 3.41 20.03
N GLN A 103 5.99 2.44 20.65
CA GLN A 103 5.27 1.31 21.24
C GLN A 103 4.27 1.77 22.31
N THR A 104 4.58 2.86 23.00
CA THR A 104 3.66 3.52 23.93
C THR A 104 2.42 4.11 23.28
N ASP A 105 2.48 4.41 22.00
CA ASP A 105 1.37 5.00 21.23
C ASP A 105 0.55 3.93 20.47
N LEU A 106 0.96 2.65 20.58
CA LEU A 106 0.22 1.56 20.00
C LEU A 106 -1.17 1.46 20.66
N PRO A 107 -2.27 1.43 19.91
CA PRO A 107 -3.60 1.38 20.49
C PRO A 107 -3.79 0.19 21.43
N VAL A 108 -4.42 0.42 22.59
CA VAL A 108 -4.53 -0.60 23.65
C VAL A 108 -5.51 -1.71 23.26
N ALA A 109 -6.64 -1.34 22.63
CA ALA A 109 -7.70 -2.27 22.29
C ALA A 109 -7.35 -3.17 21.09
N GLU A 110 -6.64 -2.62 20.11
CA GLU A 110 -6.32 -3.32 18.86
C GLU A 110 -5.00 -2.80 18.28
N THR A 111 -4.35 -3.57 17.40
CA THR A 111 -3.13 -3.15 16.69
C THR A 111 -3.37 -2.69 15.26
N ILE A 112 -4.62 -2.44 14.89
CA ILE A 112 -4.99 -1.88 13.59
C ILE A 112 -4.65 -0.40 13.58
N LEU A 113 -3.78 0.01 12.65
CA LEU A 113 -3.29 1.38 12.53
C LEU A 113 -3.98 2.10 11.38
N ILE A 114 -4.29 3.38 11.62
CA ILE A 114 -4.69 4.32 10.56
C ILE A 114 -3.53 5.24 10.21
N HIS A 115 -3.67 6.00 9.11
CA HIS A 115 -2.62 6.90 8.64
C HIS A 115 -2.19 7.95 9.69
N GLU A 116 -3.08 8.34 10.59
CA GLU A 116 -2.81 9.33 11.63
C GLU A 116 -1.96 8.81 12.78
N ASP A 117 -1.89 7.49 12.96
CA ASP A 117 -1.17 6.85 14.05
C ASP A 117 0.34 6.77 13.81
N VAL A 118 0.77 6.96 12.55
CA VAL A 118 2.18 6.79 12.16
C VAL A 118 2.83 8.10 11.72
N GLU A 119 4.14 8.19 11.99
CA GLU A 119 5.00 9.31 11.60
C GLU A 119 5.86 8.92 10.39
N PRO A 120 6.14 9.84 9.46
CA PRO A 120 7.13 9.59 8.41
C PRO A 120 8.52 9.74 8.99
N ILE A 121 9.29 8.65 9.07
CA ILE A 121 10.65 8.63 9.63
C ILE A 121 11.67 8.95 8.56
N ALA A 122 11.66 8.22 7.45
CA ALA A 122 12.61 8.41 6.36
C ALA A 122 12.04 7.97 5.01
N MET A 123 12.60 8.54 3.95
CA MET A 123 12.32 8.18 2.56
C MET A 123 13.63 8.24 1.78
N PHE A 124 14.03 7.13 1.17
CA PHE A 124 15.31 6.98 0.47
C PHE A 124 15.09 6.49 -0.98
N PRO A 125 14.88 7.41 -1.94
CA PRO A 125 14.81 7.04 -3.35
C PRO A 125 16.18 6.56 -3.86
N VAL A 126 16.19 5.45 -4.60
CA VAL A 126 17.39 4.87 -5.21
C VAL A 126 17.07 4.32 -6.61
N THR A 127 18.07 4.27 -7.47
CA THR A 127 17.95 3.69 -8.83
C THR A 127 18.01 2.17 -8.82
N SER A 128 18.64 1.59 -7.81
CA SER A 128 18.70 0.15 -7.56
C SER A 128 18.79 -0.10 -6.05
N SER A 129 18.34 -1.26 -5.61
CA SER A 129 18.37 -1.66 -4.19
C SER A 129 18.94 -3.06 -4.04
N ASN A 130 19.65 -3.27 -2.95
CA ASN A 130 20.09 -4.58 -2.45
C ASN A 130 20.15 -4.53 -0.91
N GLY A 131 20.44 -5.66 -0.26
CA GLY A 131 20.45 -5.74 1.20
C GLY A 131 21.43 -4.78 1.87
N GLU A 132 22.60 -4.55 1.29
CA GLU A 132 23.59 -3.62 1.84
C GLU A 132 23.11 -2.17 1.78
N ILE A 133 22.49 -1.76 0.66
CA ILE A 133 21.91 -0.43 0.51
C ILE A 133 20.77 -0.22 1.53
N VAL A 134 19.89 -1.22 1.70
CA VAL A 134 18.81 -1.17 2.69
C VAL A 134 19.38 -1.02 4.11
N TYR A 135 20.39 -1.83 4.46
CA TYR A 135 21.07 -1.72 5.76
C TYR A 135 21.60 -0.30 6.01
N GLN A 136 22.33 0.28 5.04
CA GLN A 136 22.84 1.64 5.17
C GLN A 136 21.74 2.69 5.27
N GLN A 137 20.60 2.50 4.63
CA GLN A 137 19.43 3.38 4.76
C GLN A 137 18.79 3.30 6.15
N LEU A 138 18.71 2.09 6.73
CA LEU A 138 18.23 1.88 8.09
C LEU A 138 19.16 2.53 9.11
N GLU A 139 20.49 2.38 8.95
CA GLU A 139 21.49 3.05 9.80
C GLU A 139 21.31 4.58 9.79
N LYS A 140 21.12 5.18 8.61
CA LYS A 140 20.83 6.62 8.50
C LYS A 140 19.53 7.02 9.19
N ALA A 141 18.52 6.15 9.21
CA ALA A 141 17.23 6.43 9.83
C ALA A 141 17.33 6.52 11.38
N ILE A 142 18.32 5.87 12.00
CA ILE A 142 18.60 5.97 13.45
C ILE A 142 18.79 7.43 13.88
N GLU A 143 19.35 8.28 13.01
CA GLU A 143 19.53 9.70 13.29
C GLU A 143 18.20 10.42 13.58
N HIS A 144 17.07 9.90 13.13
CA HIS A 144 15.76 10.51 13.34
C HIS A 144 15.10 10.08 14.65
N THR A 145 15.16 8.80 15.02
CA THR A 145 14.40 8.22 16.13
C THR A 145 15.21 7.57 17.22
N GLY A 146 16.46 7.19 16.95
CA GLY A 146 17.21 6.17 17.69
C GLY A 146 16.98 4.80 17.09
N VAL A 147 17.62 3.77 17.65
CA VAL A 147 17.50 2.38 17.23
C VAL A 147 16.09 1.86 17.61
N PRO A 148 15.33 1.31 16.66
CA PRO A 148 13.97 0.85 16.92
C PRO A 148 13.97 -0.45 17.73
N ARG A 149 12.88 -0.70 18.46
CA ARG A 149 12.62 -1.98 19.12
C ARG A 149 12.15 -3.03 18.12
N GLU A 150 11.42 -2.60 17.11
CA GLU A 150 10.80 -3.48 16.12
C GLU A 150 10.93 -2.90 14.72
N ILE A 151 11.23 -3.78 13.76
CA ILE A 151 11.08 -3.51 12.32
C ILE A 151 10.12 -4.54 11.77
N ILE A 152 9.03 -4.07 11.14
CA ILE A 152 8.09 -4.93 10.42
C ILE A 152 8.16 -4.64 8.93
N SER A 153 8.23 -5.68 8.10
CA SER A 153 8.17 -5.55 6.63
C SER A 153 7.72 -6.85 5.95
N ASP A 154 7.55 -6.77 4.62
CA ASP A 154 7.52 -7.98 3.79
C ASP A 154 8.92 -8.64 3.74
N HIS A 155 9.00 -9.87 3.22
CA HIS A 155 10.27 -10.56 2.99
C HIS A 155 10.78 -10.39 1.54
N GLY A 156 10.64 -9.19 0.96
CA GLY A 156 11.35 -8.83 -0.25
C GLY A 156 12.85 -9.08 -0.07
N THR A 157 13.51 -9.69 -1.05
CA THR A 157 14.89 -10.22 -0.89
C THR A 157 15.89 -9.18 -0.38
N ASP A 158 15.80 -7.94 -0.86
CA ASP A 158 16.65 -6.84 -0.44
C ASP A 158 16.28 -6.30 0.94
N LEU A 159 14.97 -6.16 1.25
CA LEU A 159 14.48 -5.75 2.56
C LEU A 159 14.89 -6.76 3.62
N LYS A 160 14.55 -8.04 3.42
CA LYS A 160 14.88 -9.10 4.37
C LYS A 160 16.38 -9.09 4.70
N LYS A 161 17.25 -9.15 3.68
CA LYS A 161 18.69 -9.18 3.89
C LYS A 161 19.20 -7.94 4.62
N GLY A 162 18.72 -6.74 4.25
CA GLY A 162 19.15 -5.49 4.88
C GLY A 162 18.71 -5.38 6.34
N ILE A 163 17.47 -5.80 6.66
CA ILE A 163 16.96 -5.81 8.03
C ILE A 163 17.67 -6.88 8.88
N GLU A 164 17.95 -8.06 8.32
CA GLU A 164 18.71 -9.10 9.03
C GLU A 164 20.11 -8.60 9.42
N ILE A 165 20.83 -7.93 8.51
CA ILE A 165 22.13 -7.31 8.81
C ILE A 165 21.98 -6.27 9.92
N PHE A 166 20.95 -5.40 9.82
CA PHE A 166 20.67 -4.38 10.81
C PHE A 166 20.42 -5.00 12.21
N CYS A 167 19.58 -6.03 12.31
CA CYS A 167 19.30 -6.71 13.59
C CYS A 167 20.52 -7.43 14.17
N GLN A 168 21.46 -7.89 13.35
CA GLN A 168 22.74 -8.46 13.82
C GLN A 168 23.61 -7.40 14.49
N GLN A 169 23.61 -6.15 13.98
CA GLN A 169 24.34 -5.03 14.58
C GLN A 169 23.59 -4.40 15.78
N HIS A 170 22.26 -4.53 15.80
CA HIS A 170 21.39 -4.00 16.84
C HIS A 170 20.53 -5.11 17.48
N PRO A 171 21.08 -5.96 18.35
CA PRO A 171 20.38 -7.15 18.88
C PRO A 171 19.11 -6.84 19.69
N GLN A 172 18.90 -5.59 20.13
CA GLN A 172 17.67 -5.15 20.79
C GLN A 172 16.49 -5.01 19.83
N THR A 173 16.75 -4.91 18.52
CA THR A 173 15.72 -4.79 17.48
C THR A 173 15.26 -6.17 17.04
N CYS A 174 13.95 -6.41 17.03
CA CYS A 174 13.40 -7.61 16.42
C CYS A 174 12.87 -7.32 15.02
N PHE A 175 12.98 -8.31 14.15
CA PHE A 175 12.41 -8.30 12.80
C PHE A 175 11.15 -9.13 12.76
N ILE A 176 10.01 -8.49 12.52
CA ILE A 176 8.70 -9.13 12.38
C ILE A 176 8.36 -9.24 10.89
N TYR A 177 7.98 -10.44 10.47
CA TYR A 177 7.47 -10.67 9.13
C TYR A 177 5.96 -10.43 9.09
N ASP A 178 5.52 -9.54 8.21
CA ASP A 178 4.10 -9.22 8.00
C ASP A 178 3.26 -10.49 7.77
N ILE A 179 2.19 -10.66 8.57
CA ILE A 179 1.34 -11.86 8.53
C ILE A 179 0.67 -12.07 7.19
N LYS A 180 0.19 -11.02 6.52
CA LYS A 180 -0.49 -11.09 5.23
C LYS A 180 0.45 -11.58 4.12
N HIS A 181 1.70 -11.10 4.13
CA HIS A 181 2.71 -11.56 3.18
C HIS A 181 3.12 -13.01 3.46
N LYS A 182 3.22 -13.42 4.72
CA LYS A 182 3.48 -14.82 5.09
C LYS A 182 2.35 -15.73 4.62
N VAL A 183 1.11 -15.37 4.88
CA VAL A 183 -0.08 -16.09 4.42
C VAL A 183 -0.09 -16.23 2.89
N ALA A 184 0.14 -15.13 2.16
CA ALA A 184 0.21 -15.16 0.70
C ALA A 184 1.32 -16.08 0.18
N ALA A 185 2.48 -16.14 0.86
CA ALA A 185 3.57 -17.04 0.51
C ALA A 185 3.20 -18.52 0.73
N ILE A 186 2.48 -18.85 1.81
CA ILE A 186 1.98 -20.19 2.09
C ILE A 186 0.95 -20.59 1.02
N LEU A 187 -0.05 -19.76 0.75
CA LEU A 187 -1.08 -20.02 -0.25
C LEU A 187 -0.46 -20.20 -1.65
N LYS A 188 0.53 -19.36 -1.99
CA LYS A 188 1.26 -19.52 -3.26
C LYS A 188 1.93 -20.88 -3.37
N ARG A 189 2.58 -21.36 -2.32
CA ARG A 189 3.23 -22.68 -2.33
C ARG A 189 2.20 -23.80 -2.44
N GLU A 190 1.07 -23.70 -1.73
CA GLU A 190 0.02 -24.72 -1.75
C GLU A 190 -0.73 -24.79 -3.08
N LEU A 191 -0.93 -23.64 -3.76
CA LEU A 191 -1.80 -23.56 -4.94
C LEU A 191 -1.05 -23.48 -6.28
N LYS A 192 0.26 -23.15 -6.27
CA LYS A 192 1.02 -22.89 -7.50
C LYS A 192 1.03 -24.11 -8.44
N ASP A 193 1.31 -25.28 -7.88
CA ASP A 193 1.47 -26.53 -8.63
C ASP A 193 0.23 -27.45 -8.51
N ASP A 194 -0.87 -26.94 -7.94
CA ASP A 194 -2.16 -27.60 -7.83
C ASP A 194 -2.87 -27.57 -9.20
N GLN A 195 -3.11 -28.75 -9.79
CA GLN A 195 -3.71 -28.87 -11.11
C GLN A 195 -5.16 -28.40 -11.11
N ASP A 196 -5.95 -28.78 -10.09
CA ASP A 196 -7.36 -28.37 -9.97
C ASP A 196 -7.47 -26.85 -9.81
N TRP A 197 -6.60 -26.24 -8.99
CA TRP A 197 -6.54 -24.79 -8.85
C TRP A 197 -6.21 -24.06 -10.16
N ASN A 198 -5.23 -24.56 -10.89
CA ASN A 198 -4.81 -23.93 -12.15
C ASN A 198 -5.90 -24.04 -13.22
N GLU A 199 -6.58 -25.19 -13.33
CA GLU A 199 -7.71 -25.37 -14.26
C GLU A 199 -8.92 -24.53 -13.84
N PHE A 200 -9.25 -24.49 -12.54
CA PHE A 200 -10.29 -23.62 -11.98
C PHE A 200 -10.08 -22.14 -12.32
N VAL A 201 -8.87 -21.62 -12.09
CA VAL A 201 -8.54 -20.23 -12.42
C VAL A 201 -8.64 -19.94 -13.92
N LYS A 202 -8.22 -20.89 -14.76
CA LYS A 202 -8.33 -20.78 -16.23
C LYS A 202 -9.80 -20.69 -16.64
N LEU A 203 -10.64 -21.62 -16.18
CA LEU A 203 -12.08 -21.65 -16.47
C LEU A 203 -12.81 -20.41 -15.95
N ALA A 204 -12.45 -19.93 -14.74
CA ALA A 204 -13.00 -18.69 -14.20
C ALA A 204 -12.67 -17.47 -15.09
N ASN A 205 -11.43 -17.36 -15.58
CA ASN A 205 -11.04 -16.28 -16.48
C ASN A 205 -11.76 -16.36 -17.85
N GLU A 206 -11.94 -17.56 -18.39
CA GLU A 206 -12.70 -17.79 -19.62
C GLU A 206 -14.17 -17.43 -19.42
N THR A 207 -14.77 -17.90 -18.33
CA THR A 207 -16.17 -17.61 -17.96
C THR A 207 -16.38 -16.10 -17.83
N ARG A 208 -15.47 -15.37 -17.14
CA ARG A 208 -15.56 -13.93 -17.06
C ARG A 208 -15.68 -13.27 -18.43
N ARG A 209 -14.83 -13.65 -19.38
CA ARG A 209 -14.87 -13.10 -20.76
C ARG A 209 -16.19 -13.40 -21.48
N LYS A 210 -16.75 -14.60 -21.24
CA LYS A 210 -17.99 -15.07 -21.89
C LYS A 210 -19.24 -14.43 -21.30
N VAL A 211 -19.23 -13.98 -20.02
CA VAL A 211 -20.45 -13.51 -19.32
C VAL A 211 -20.49 -12.00 -19.08
N GLN A 212 -19.34 -11.30 -19.01
CA GLN A 212 -19.26 -9.90 -18.59
C GLN A 212 -20.07 -8.91 -19.47
N GLN A 213 -20.40 -9.28 -20.70
CA GLN A 213 -21.19 -8.48 -21.65
C GLN A 213 -22.55 -9.13 -21.98
N THR A 214 -23.07 -9.99 -21.11
CA THR A 214 -24.35 -10.68 -21.28
C THR A 214 -25.26 -10.40 -20.08
N SER A 215 -26.50 -10.90 -20.13
CA SER A 215 -27.43 -10.86 -18.99
C SER A 215 -26.85 -11.51 -17.73
N LEU A 216 -25.88 -12.43 -17.87
CA LEU A 216 -25.19 -13.09 -16.75
C LEU A 216 -24.03 -12.27 -16.15
N ALA A 217 -23.86 -10.99 -16.51
CA ALA A 217 -22.76 -10.16 -16.03
C ALA A 217 -22.68 -10.08 -14.48
N ALA A 218 -23.83 -10.18 -13.80
CA ALA A 218 -23.89 -10.21 -12.33
C ALA A 218 -23.23 -11.46 -11.71
N LEU A 219 -23.11 -12.55 -12.49
CA LEU A 219 -22.47 -13.80 -12.09
C LEU A 219 -21.01 -13.89 -12.56
N ALA A 220 -20.45 -12.80 -13.13
CA ALA A 220 -19.10 -12.83 -13.65
C ALA A 220 -18.06 -13.03 -12.53
N PRO A 221 -17.06 -13.93 -12.70
CA PRO A 221 -15.97 -14.10 -11.77
C PRO A 221 -15.20 -12.78 -11.51
N PRO A 222 -14.64 -12.58 -10.33
CA PRO A 222 -13.81 -11.41 -10.04
C PRO A 222 -12.56 -11.39 -10.92
N ASN A 223 -12.08 -10.17 -11.23
CA ASN A 223 -10.88 -10.00 -12.05
C ASN A 223 -9.63 -10.44 -11.27
N GLN A 224 -8.86 -11.37 -11.86
CA GLN A 224 -7.62 -11.85 -11.27
C GLN A 224 -6.43 -10.98 -11.69
N ARG A 225 -5.79 -10.32 -10.72
CA ARG A 225 -4.57 -9.53 -10.97
C ARG A 225 -3.33 -10.43 -10.85
N SER A 226 -2.51 -10.48 -11.88
CA SER A 226 -1.32 -11.35 -11.93
C SER A 226 -0.31 -11.09 -10.80
N LYS A 227 -0.10 -9.83 -10.40
CA LYS A 227 0.89 -9.44 -9.38
C LYS A 227 0.48 -9.73 -7.93
N SER A 228 -0.83 -9.84 -7.65
CA SER A 228 -1.37 -10.10 -6.30
C SER A 228 -2.29 -11.32 -6.27
N ARG A 229 -1.99 -12.30 -7.14
CA ARG A 229 -2.87 -13.45 -7.37
C ARG A 229 -3.18 -14.23 -6.09
N TYR A 230 -2.19 -14.42 -5.21
CA TYR A 230 -2.34 -15.18 -3.98
C TYR A 230 -2.75 -14.34 -2.75
N MET A 231 -2.86 -13.03 -2.91
CA MET A 231 -3.40 -12.12 -1.87
C MET A 231 -4.90 -11.85 -2.03
N ASN A 232 -5.54 -12.37 -3.09
CA ASN A 232 -6.97 -12.18 -3.39
C ASN A 232 -7.63 -13.50 -3.79
N VAL A 233 -7.14 -14.62 -3.26
CA VAL A 233 -7.69 -15.97 -3.48
C VAL A 233 -9.10 -16.07 -2.91
N ASP A 234 -9.32 -15.44 -1.76
CA ASP A 234 -10.59 -15.33 -1.03
C ASP A 234 -11.76 -14.92 -1.94
N LYS A 235 -11.57 -13.88 -2.73
CA LYS A 235 -12.61 -13.32 -3.61
C LYS A 235 -13.07 -14.32 -4.67
N LEU A 236 -12.12 -15.08 -5.21
CA LEU A 236 -12.44 -16.06 -6.24
C LEU A 236 -13.16 -17.29 -5.68
N ILE A 237 -12.69 -17.79 -4.53
CA ILE A 237 -13.33 -18.91 -3.83
C ILE A 237 -14.73 -18.51 -3.36
N LYS A 238 -14.87 -17.34 -2.74
CA LYS A 238 -16.16 -16.80 -2.28
C LYS A 238 -17.16 -16.66 -3.43
N TRP A 239 -16.72 -16.11 -4.57
CA TRP A 239 -17.53 -16.05 -5.77
C TRP A 239 -17.99 -17.43 -6.21
N ALA A 240 -17.09 -18.41 -6.26
CA ALA A 240 -17.40 -19.77 -6.70
C ALA A 240 -18.41 -20.44 -5.77
N MET A 241 -18.23 -20.35 -4.45
CA MET A 241 -19.15 -20.89 -3.47
C MET A 241 -20.55 -20.26 -3.56
N GLN A 242 -20.61 -18.93 -3.71
CA GLN A 242 -21.88 -18.21 -3.89
C GLN A 242 -22.58 -18.62 -5.20
N THR A 243 -21.79 -18.78 -6.27
CA THR A 243 -22.34 -19.20 -7.58
C THR A 243 -22.81 -20.63 -7.54
N LEU A 244 -22.11 -21.55 -6.87
CA LEU A 244 -22.57 -22.93 -6.69
C LEU A 244 -23.89 -22.97 -5.89
N CYS A 245 -23.98 -22.22 -4.80
CA CYS A 245 -25.21 -22.12 -4.02
C CYS A 245 -26.39 -21.60 -4.89
N PHE A 246 -26.13 -20.60 -5.73
CA PHE A 246 -27.12 -20.10 -6.70
C PHE A 246 -27.53 -21.16 -7.71
N LEU A 247 -26.58 -21.92 -8.27
CA LEU A 247 -26.89 -23.01 -9.23
C LEU A 247 -27.74 -24.10 -8.58
N ASP A 248 -27.46 -24.47 -7.35
CA ASP A 248 -28.26 -25.46 -6.60
C ASP A 248 -29.69 -24.97 -6.36
N GLN A 249 -29.87 -23.67 -6.03
CA GLN A 249 -31.19 -23.05 -5.87
C GLN A 249 -31.97 -22.99 -7.21
N GLN A 250 -31.27 -22.70 -8.32
CA GLN A 250 -31.90 -22.68 -9.66
C GLN A 250 -32.45 -24.05 -10.10
N GLN A 251 -31.82 -25.13 -9.66
CA GLN A 251 -32.34 -26.48 -9.89
C GLN A 251 -33.63 -26.75 -9.11
N LEU A 252 -33.87 -26.03 -8.00
CA LEU A 252 -35.06 -26.16 -7.15
C LEU A 252 -36.19 -25.21 -7.54
N SER A 253 -35.86 -24.02 -8.06
CA SER A 253 -36.85 -23.02 -8.50
C SER A 253 -36.26 -22.13 -9.58
N ALA A 254 -36.88 -22.12 -10.75
CA ALA A 254 -36.43 -21.29 -11.89
C ALA A 254 -36.49 -19.78 -11.52
N ASN A 255 -35.41 -19.07 -11.74
CA ASN A 255 -35.37 -17.62 -11.56
C ASN A 255 -35.70 -16.95 -12.90
N GLU A 256 -36.76 -16.16 -12.96
CA GLU A 256 -37.25 -15.51 -14.19
C GLU A 256 -36.25 -14.52 -14.84
N HIS A 257 -35.20 -14.13 -14.10
CA HIS A 257 -34.25 -13.14 -14.60
C HIS A 257 -33.12 -13.68 -15.47
N PHE A 258 -32.88 -15.01 -15.47
CA PHE A 258 -31.75 -15.59 -16.19
C PHE A 258 -32.23 -16.80 -17.05
N ASP A 259 -31.69 -16.88 -18.25
CA ASP A 259 -31.91 -18.03 -19.15
C ASP A 259 -31.18 -19.28 -18.61
N PRO A 260 -31.92 -20.36 -18.24
CA PRO A 260 -31.32 -21.58 -17.69
C PRO A 260 -30.29 -22.22 -18.63
N GLN A 261 -30.52 -22.19 -19.95
CA GLN A 261 -29.61 -22.77 -20.92
C GLN A 261 -28.27 -22.03 -20.95
N GLN A 262 -28.30 -20.69 -20.81
CA GLN A 262 -27.09 -19.91 -20.74
C GLN A 262 -26.33 -20.10 -19.42
N ILE A 263 -27.03 -20.27 -18.30
CA ILE A 263 -26.44 -20.62 -17.02
C ILE A 263 -25.68 -21.92 -17.13
N GLU A 264 -26.37 -22.97 -17.60
CA GLU A 264 -25.79 -24.31 -17.74
C GLU A 264 -24.59 -24.31 -18.68
N ALA A 265 -24.71 -23.72 -19.87
CA ALA A 265 -23.63 -23.67 -20.85
C ALA A 265 -22.38 -22.93 -20.38
N LYS A 266 -22.51 -21.96 -19.45
CA LYS A 266 -21.39 -21.08 -19.04
C LYS A 266 -20.88 -21.32 -17.62
N LEU A 267 -21.67 -21.91 -16.72
CA LEU A 267 -21.36 -22.05 -15.30
C LEU A 267 -21.41 -23.49 -14.77
N SER A 268 -21.94 -24.48 -15.53
CA SER A 268 -22.07 -25.90 -15.09
C SER A 268 -20.72 -26.52 -14.69
N TRP A 269 -19.62 -26.11 -15.33
CA TRP A 269 -18.28 -26.60 -15.03
C TRP A 269 -17.89 -26.42 -13.55
N LEU A 270 -18.51 -25.45 -12.87
CA LEU A 270 -18.21 -25.15 -11.47
C LEU A 270 -18.55 -26.33 -10.56
N ALA A 271 -19.52 -27.15 -10.92
CA ALA A 271 -19.94 -28.29 -10.14
C ALA A 271 -18.83 -29.34 -9.98
N GLU A 272 -17.92 -29.46 -10.94
CA GLU A 272 -16.79 -30.38 -10.91
C GLU A 272 -15.77 -30.02 -9.80
N PHE A 273 -15.76 -28.75 -9.39
CA PHE A 273 -14.84 -28.22 -8.38
C PHE A 273 -15.41 -28.21 -6.96
N ARG A 274 -16.58 -28.84 -6.69
CA ARG A 274 -17.20 -28.81 -5.36
C ARG A 274 -16.26 -29.26 -4.23
N GLN A 275 -15.59 -30.39 -4.44
CA GLN A 275 -14.70 -30.94 -3.42
C GLN A 275 -13.42 -30.09 -3.25
N PRO A 276 -12.70 -29.70 -4.31
CA PRO A 276 -11.59 -28.76 -4.19
C PRO A 276 -11.98 -27.42 -3.54
N LEU A 277 -13.14 -26.87 -3.90
CA LEU A 277 -13.61 -25.59 -3.35
C LEU A 277 -13.86 -25.66 -1.84
N LEU A 278 -14.37 -26.79 -1.30
CA LEU A 278 -14.53 -26.95 0.14
C LEU A 278 -13.17 -26.97 0.85
N GLU A 279 -12.15 -27.63 0.29
CA GLU A 279 -10.80 -27.63 0.86
C GLU A 279 -10.16 -26.22 0.77
N TRP A 280 -10.27 -25.55 -0.37
CA TRP A 280 -9.76 -24.18 -0.53
C TRP A 280 -10.48 -23.18 0.39
N GLN A 281 -11.79 -23.34 0.59
CA GLN A 281 -12.56 -22.53 1.54
C GLN A 281 -12.04 -22.71 2.98
N GLU A 282 -11.79 -23.96 3.38
CA GLU A 282 -11.23 -24.26 4.71
C GLU A 282 -9.83 -23.66 4.85
N MET A 283 -8.99 -23.76 3.81
CA MET A 283 -7.67 -23.09 3.79
C MET A 283 -7.83 -21.58 4.00
N MET A 284 -8.77 -20.94 3.29
CA MET A 284 -9.03 -19.50 3.43
C MET A 284 -9.52 -19.14 4.82
N GLN A 285 -10.42 -19.92 5.40
CA GLN A 285 -10.91 -19.69 6.75
C GLN A 285 -9.78 -19.70 7.78
N ILE A 286 -8.87 -20.67 7.69
CA ILE A 286 -7.71 -20.77 8.59
C ILE A 286 -6.79 -19.54 8.45
N VAL A 287 -6.47 -19.13 7.22
CA VAL A 287 -5.57 -18.00 7.00
C VAL A 287 -6.20 -16.67 7.37
N GLU A 288 -7.49 -16.46 7.10
CA GLU A 288 -8.23 -15.26 7.46
C GLU A 288 -8.37 -15.09 8.97
N LEU A 289 -8.61 -16.19 9.69
CA LEU A 289 -8.66 -16.18 11.16
C LEU A 289 -7.29 -15.84 11.77
N ALA A 290 -6.21 -16.45 11.26
CA ALA A 290 -4.87 -16.15 11.73
C ALA A 290 -4.46 -14.70 11.42
N GLU A 291 -4.73 -14.23 10.21
CA GLU A 291 -4.44 -12.85 9.81
C GLU A 291 -5.23 -11.86 10.66
N SER A 292 -6.54 -12.07 10.82
CA SER A 292 -7.40 -11.21 11.62
C SER A 292 -6.98 -11.20 13.09
N PHE A 293 -6.65 -12.36 13.65
CA PHE A 293 -6.19 -12.48 15.04
C PHE A 293 -4.92 -11.66 15.26
N ILE A 294 -3.91 -11.83 14.41
CA ILE A 294 -2.63 -11.12 14.52
C ILE A 294 -2.78 -9.61 14.25
N LYS A 295 -3.60 -9.22 13.29
CA LYS A 295 -3.89 -7.80 13.03
C LYS A 295 -4.57 -7.10 14.20
N PHE A 296 -5.50 -7.79 14.85
CA PHE A 296 -6.27 -7.22 15.96
C PHE A 296 -5.46 -7.20 17.26
N ASN A 297 -4.86 -8.33 17.61
CA ASN A 297 -4.19 -8.50 18.89
C ASN A 297 -2.70 -8.13 18.88
N GLY A 298 -2.06 -8.07 17.70
CA GLY A 298 -0.61 -8.01 17.59
C GLY A 298 0.05 -9.35 17.91
N ILE A 299 1.38 -9.31 17.99
CA ILE A 299 2.20 -10.46 18.38
C ILE A 299 2.69 -10.26 19.81
N TYR A 300 2.32 -11.16 20.70
CA TYR A 300 2.76 -11.20 22.09
C TYR A 300 3.20 -12.61 22.45
N ARG A 301 3.91 -12.75 23.56
CA ARG A 301 4.48 -14.03 23.95
C ARG A 301 3.39 -15.10 24.04
N ASP A 302 3.62 -16.23 23.34
CA ASP A 302 2.73 -17.40 23.27
C ASP A 302 1.34 -17.13 22.66
N CYS A 303 1.15 -16.03 21.90
CA CYS A 303 -0.11 -15.71 21.24
C CYS A 303 -0.66 -16.80 20.30
N HIS A 304 0.18 -17.72 19.82
CA HIS A 304 -0.23 -18.88 19.04
C HIS A 304 -1.12 -19.85 19.83
N ILE A 305 -1.00 -19.89 21.17
CA ILE A 305 -1.87 -20.71 22.05
C ILE A 305 -3.29 -20.12 22.06
N ASP A 306 -3.39 -18.80 22.15
CA ASP A 306 -4.70 -18.12 22.11
C ASP A 306 -5.35 -18.25 20.72
N LEU A 307 -4.55 -18.19 19.64
CA LEU A 307 -5.06 -18.45 18.29
C LEU A 307 -5.65 -19.86 18.15
N MET A 308 -5.06 -20.88 18.79
CA MET A 308 -5.62 -22.24 18.77
C MET A 308 -7.00 -22.34 19.41
N GLN A 309 -7.38 -21.41 20.29
CA GLN A 309 -8.68 -21.35 20.94
C GLN A 309 -9.72 -20.55 20.14
N VAL A 310 -9.33 -19.91 19.06
CA VAL A 310 -10.25 -19.14 18.20
C VAL A 310 -11.26 -20.09 17.56
N GLU A 311 -12.53 -19.79 17.70
CA GLU A 311 -13.61 -20.58 17.11
C GLU A 311 -13.46 -20.62 15.58
N GLY A 312 -13.58 -21.83 15.02
CA GLY A 312 -13.42 -22.05 13.59
C GLY A 312 -11.97 -22.19 13.09
N PHE A 313 -10.96 -22.02 13.97
CA PHE A 313 -9.55 -22.27 13.62
C PHE A 313 -9.21 -23.76 13.66
N VAL A 314 -9.96 -24.55 12.89
CA VAL A 314 -9.88 -26.02 12.80
C VAL A 314 -9.48 -26.47 11.42
N ALA A 315 -8.92 -27.68 11.30
CA ALA A 315 -8.45 -28.25 10.05
C ALA A 315 -8.88 -29.70 9.94
N HIS A 316 -9.51 -30.11 8.84
CA HIS A 316 -10.08 -31.45 8.67
C HIS A 316 -9.25 -32.28 7.71
N THR A 317 -8.81 -31.69 6.59
CA THR A 317 -8.01 -32.42 5.59
C THR A 317 -6.53 -32.50 5.97
N LYS A 318 -5.79 -33.41 5.36
CA LYS A 318 -4.34 -33.51 5.57
C LYS A 318 -3.61 -32.22 5.16
N ARG A 319 -4.10 -31.58 4.09
CA ARG A 319 -3.53 -30.33 3.55
C ARG A 319 -3.78 -29.15 4.47
N THR A 320 -5.01 -28.99 4.93
CA THR A 320 -5.39 -27.89 5.83
C THR A 320 -4.74 -28.04 7.21
N LYS A 321 -4.56 -29.27 7.72
CA LYS A 321 -3.78 -29.54 8.94
C LYS A 321 -2.35 -29.06 8.81
N ARG A 322 -1.66 -29.42 7.71
CA ARG A 322 -0.29 -28.97 7.44
C ARG A 322 -0.19 -27.45 7.36
N LEU A 323 -1.13 -26.79 6.67
CA LEU A 323 -1.19 -25.33 6.55
C LEU A 323 -1.38 -24.67 7.91
N ARG A 324 -2.31 -25.18 8.73
CA ARG A 324 -2.57 -24.69 10.09
C ARG A 324 -1.34 -24.84 10.99
N GLU A 325 -0.69 -25.99 10.96
CA GLU A 325 0.54 -26.25 11.73
C GLU A 325 1.67 -25.31 11.31
N GLU A 326 1.86 -25.06 10.03
CA GLU A 326 2.88 -24.11 9.57
C GLU A 326 2.61 -22.69 10.05
N LEU A 327 1.35 -22.23 10.00
CA LEU A 327 0.97 -20.91 10.53
C LEU A 327 1.23 -20.82 12.04
N LEU A 328 0.83 -21.83 12.80
CA LEU A 328 1.06 -21.88 14.25
C LEU A 328 2.57 -21.87 14.57
N ASN A 329 3.37 -22.65 13.87
CA ASN A 329 4.81 -22.66 14.04
C ASN A 329 5.44 -21.30 13.72
N PHE A 330 5.01 -20.66 12.64
CA PHE A 330 5.46 -19.32 12.28
C PHE A 330 5.10 -18.31 13.37
N ILE A 331 3.83 -18.26 13.80
CA ILE A 331 3.36 -17.33 14.83
C ILE A 331 4.05 -17.60 16.16
N SER A 332 4.27 -18.86 16.52
CA SER A 332 5.03 -19.25 17.71
C SER A 332 6.46 -18.70 17.67
N GLN A 333 7.17 -18.86 16.55
CA GLN A 333 8.53 -18.30 16.37
C GLN A 333 8.54 -16.76 16.49
N GLN A 334 7.58 -16.08 15.87
CA GLN A 334 7.47 -14.62 15.97
C GLN A 334 7.14 -14.18 17.40
N SER A 335 6.28 -14.91 18.11
CA SER A 335 5.87 -14.62 19.48
C SER A 335 7.01 -14.66 20.49
N GLN A 336 8.06 -15.48 20.23
CA GLN A 336 9.24 -15.53 21.09
C GLN A 336 10.11 -14.25 21.03
N LEU A 337 9.92 -13.40 20.01
CA LEU A 337 10.62 -12.12 19.90
C LEU A 337 10.05 -11.05 20.84
N ALA A 338 8.80 -11.23 21.29
CA ALA A 338 8.16 -10.34 22.23
C ALA A 338 8.68 -10.57 23.65
N LYS A 339 8.96 -9.49 24.38
CA LYS A 339 9.28 -9.53 25.82
C LYS A 339 8.01 -9.86 26.62
N PRO A 340 8.13 -10.25 27.90
CA PRO A 340 6.97 -10.39 28.78
C PRO A 340 6.17 -9.08 28.82
N ASN A 341 4.84 -9.18 28.67
CA ASN A 341 3.89 -8.06 28.62
C ASN A 341 4.11 -7.06 27.45
N GLU A 342 4.91 -7.43 26.47
CA GLU A 342 5.11 -6.64 25.25
C GLU A 342 4.15 -7.11 24.15
N ARG A 343 3.67 -6.16 23.37
CA ARG A 343 2.88 -6.40 22.18
C ARG A 343 3.57 -5.77 20.98
N LEU A 344 3.91 -6.59 19.99
CA LEU A 344 4.54 -6.19 18.73
C LEU A 344 3.48 -6.07 17.63
N LEU A 345 3.75 -5.26 16.63
CA LEU A 345 2.90 -5.10 15.46
C LEU A 345 3.06 -6.32 14.52
N GLY A 346 1.96 -6.93 14.10
CA GLY A 346 1.99 -8.10 13.21
C GLY A 346 1.58 -7.82 11.76
N SER A 347 1.20 -6.56 11.44
CA SER A 347 0.75 -6.18 10.10
C SER A 347 1.32 -4.84 9.68
N SER A 348 1.76 -4.75 8.44
CA SER A 348 2.26 -3.53 7.79
C SER A 348 1.22 -2.85 6.87
N GLU A 349 -0.07 -3.19 6.96
CA GLU A 349 -1.12 -2.70 6.06
C GLU A 349 -1.20 -1.17 5.95
N VAL A 350 -0.89 -0.45 7.02
CA VAL A 350 -0.92 1.01 7.01
C VAL A 350 0.03 1.59 5.97
N ILE A 351 1.25 1.04 5.80
CA ILE A 351 2.19 1.53 4.78
C ILE A 351 1.73 1.15 3.36
N GLU A 352 1.17 -0.06 3.17
CA GLU A 352 0.58 -0.47 1.89
C GLU A 352 -0.55 0.48 1.47
N SER A 353 -1.43 0.85 2.42
CA SER A 353 -2.54 1.79 2.20
C SER A 353 -2.04 3.18 1.79
N VAL A 354 -1.01 3.71 2.48
CA VAL A 354 -0.39 5.00 2.16
C VAL A 354 0.27 4.98 0.77
N ILE A 355 1.02 3.92 0.45
CA ILE A 355 1.64 3.72 -0.87
C ILE A 355 0.56 3.61 -1.96
N GLY A 356 -0.52 2.89 -1.69
CA GLY A 356 -1.67 2.79 -2.60
C GLY A 356 -2.29 4.16 -2.91
N LYS A 357 -2.47 4.99 -1.87
CA LYS A 357 -2.99 6.35 -2.01
C LYS A 357 -2.05 7.26 -2.81
N LEU A 358 -0.74 7.16 -2.58
CA LEU A 358 0.27 7.85 -3.39
C LEU A 358 0.16 7.46 -4.87
N LYS A 359 0.10 6.16 -5.18
CA LYS A 359 -0.02 5.66 -6.57
C LYS A 359 -1.29 6.17 -7.25
N ASN A 360 -2.41 6.23 -6.55
CA ASN A 360 -3.64 6.82 -7.07
C ASN A 360 -3.46 8.31 -7.39
N MET A 361 -2.82 9.07 -6.50
CA MET A 361 -2.52 10.49 -6.75
C MET A 361 -1.56 10.69 -7.92
N GLU A 362 -0.61 9.77 -8.12
CA GLU A 362 0.32 9.81 -9.23
C GLU A 362 -0.32 9.43 -10.57
N SER A 363 -1.35 8.57 -10.58
CA SER A 363 -2.08 8.20 -11.79
C SER A 363 -2.79 9.39 -12.46
N ASP A 364 -3.12 10.43 -11.69
CA ASP A 364 -3.68 11.67 -12.19
C ASP A 364 -2.67 12.58 -12.91
N GLN A 365 -1.39 12.19 -12.95
CA GLN A 365 -0.32 12.97 -13.58
C GLN A 365 0.11 12.37 -14.92
N ASN A 366 0.43 13.25 -15.88
CA ASN A 366 1.03 12.84 -17.17
C ASN A 366 2.52 12.45 -17.07
N LYS A 367 3.08 12.35 -15.85
CA LYS A 367 4.49 12.05 -15.63
C LYS A 367 4.64 10.66 -15.02
N SER A 368 5.51 9.84 -15.58
CA SER A 368 5.91 8.54 -15.04
C SER A 368 7.25 8.65 -14.28
N GLY A 369 7.45 7.74 -13.32
CA GLY A 369 8.62 7.71 -12.44
C GLY A 369 8.49 8.62 -11.22
N PHE A 370 9.45 8.57 -10.32
CA PHE A 370 9.45 9.40 -9.12
C PHE A 370 9.46 10.89 -9.47
N THR A 371 8.55 11.61 -8.86
CA THR A 371 8.44 13.07 -8.93
C THR A 371 8.45 13.64 -7.52
N GLY A 372 8.50 14.98 -7.41
CA GLY A 372 8.36 15.62 -6.09
C GLY A 372 7.08 15.25 -5.35
N LEU A 373 6.10 14.60 -6.02
CA LEU A 373 4.89 14.10 -5.38
C LEU A 373 5.19 12.98 -4.35
N LEU A 374 6.36 12.36 -4.43
CA LEU A 374 6.81 11.42 -3.40
C LEU A 374 6.73 12.02 -1.97
N LEU A 375 7.00 13.34 -1.82
CA LEU A 375 6.82 14.03 -0.53
C LEU A 375 5.37 14.01 -0.01
N SER A 376 4.37 13.85 -0.88
CA SER A 376 2.98 13.75 -0.44
C SER A 376 2.72 12.51 0.42
N LEU A 377 3.51 11.43 0.28
CA LEU A 377 3.44 10.27 1.16
C LEU A 377 3.61 10.69 2.63
N ALA A 378 4.63 11.50 2.92
CA ALA A 378 4.84 12.03 4.27
C ALA A 378 3.73 12.99 4.72
N ALA A 379 3.04 13.67 3.78
CA ALA A 379 1.89 14.51 4.12
C ALA A 379 0.65 13.70 4.51
N MET A 380 0.51 12.48 3.97
CA MET A 380 -0.66 11.60 4.19
C MET A 380 -0.72 10.97 5.57
N VAL A 381 0.40 10.91 6.27
CA VAL A 381 0.52 10.28 7.60
C VAL A 381 0.61 11.31 8.70
N SER A 382 0.36 10.89 9.94
CA SER A 382 0.22 11.72 11.13
C SER A 382 -0.82 12.85 11.00
N LYS A 383 -1.34 13.32 12.15
CA LYS A 383 -2.40 14.32 12.15
C LYS A 383 -2.00 15.62 11.44
N THR A 384 -2.90 16.12 10.60
CA THR A 384 -2.76 17.41 9.91
C THR A 384 -3.69 18.43 10.55
N THR A 385 -3.18 19.14 11.56
CA THR A 385 -3.90 20.24 12.23
C THR A 385 -3.54 21.58 11.63
N GLU A 386 -4.31 22.62 11.95
CA GLU A 386 -4.00 24.01 11.56
C GLU A 386 -2.61 24.43 12.02
N ASP A 387 -2.20 24.04 13.25
CA ASP A 387 -0.88 24.34 13.78
C ASP A 387 0.24 23.65 13.00
N VAL A 388 0.02 22.42 12.54
CA VAL A 388 0.97 21.69 11.70
C VAL A 388 1.11 22.36 10.34
N ILE A 389 -0.02 22.77 9.73
CA ILE A 389 -0.01 23.50 8.46
C ILE A 389 0.70 24.85 8.63
N HIS A 390 0.35 25.60 9.67
CA HIS A 390 0.98 26.89 9.99
C HIS A 390 2.50 26.74 10.06
N LYS A 391 2.99 25.82 10.91
CA LYS A 391 4.44 25.56 11.07
C LYS A 391 5.10 25.11 9.76
N ALA A 392 4.44 24.29 8.98
CA ALA A 392 4.96 23.84 7.69
C ALA A 392 5.09 25.00 6.69
N MET A 393 4.09 25.88 6.63
CA MET A 393 4.09 27.02 5.72
C MET A 393 5.02 28.15 6.18
N GLU A 394 5.23 28.31 7.47
CA GLU A 394 6.16 29.28 8.01
C GLU A 394 7.62 28.84 7.84
N SER A 395 7.94 27.58 8.18
CA SER A 395 9.33 27.11 8.27
C SER A 395 9.89 26.51 6.98
N VAL A 396 9.06 26.09 6.02
CA VAL A 396 9.51 25.41 4.80
C VAL A 396 9.28 26.27 3.55
N PRO A 397 10.27 27.03 3.06
CA PRO A 397 10.14 27.74 1.80
C PRO A 397 10.11 26.74 0.62
N THR A 398 9.46 27.13 -0.48
CA THR A 398 9.39 26.30 -1.70
C THR A 398 10.76 25.89 -2.25
N LYS A 399 11.77 26.73 -2.04
CA LYS A 399 13.17 26.45 -2.39
C LYS A 399 13.68 25.14 -1.77
N ARG A 400 13.37 24.89 -0.47
CA ARG A 400 13.78 23.65 0.22
C ARG A 400 13.14 22.41 -0.40
N VAL A 401 11.88 22.51 -0.83
CA VAL A 401 11.21 21.41 -1.56
C VAL A 401 11.91 21.14 -2.89
N HIS A 402 12.27 22.17 -3.64
CA HIS A 402 13.00 22.03 -4.90
C HIS A 402 14.40 21.43 -4.71
N GLU A 403 15.13 21.87 -3.68
CA GLU A 403 16.43 21.32 -3.31
C GLU A 403 16.33 19.83 -3.00
N TRP A 404 15.38 19.43 -2.16
CA TRP A 404 15.16 18.03 -1.81
C TRP A 404 14.83 17.19 -3.05
N ILE A 405 13.96 17.67 -3.94
CA ILE A 405 13.62 16.99 -5.18
C ILE A 405 14.87 16.81 -6.05
N LYS A 406 15.69 17.82 -6.17
CA LYS A 406 16.92 17.79 -6.97
C LYS A 406 17.94 16.78 -6.41
N GLU A 407 18.11 16.78 -5.11
CA GLU A 407 19.09 15.94 -4.41
C GLU A 407 18.67 14.45 -4.37
N ASN A 408 17.40 14.18 -4.13
CA ASN A 408 16.92 12.82 -3.87
C ASN A 408 16.29 12.14 -5.09
N ILE A 409 15.67 12.88 -6.00
CA ILE A 409 14.97 12.32 -7.18
C ILE A 409 15.72 12.60 -8.47
N GLY A 410 16.35 13.77 -8.56
CA GLY A 410 17.05 14.20 -9.76
C GLY A 410 16.11 14.42 -10.96
N LYS A 411 16.55 14.01 -12.17
CA LYS A 411 15.74 14.17 -13.39
C LYS A 411 14.67 13.08 -13.47
N SER A 412 13.41 13.47 -13.71
CA SER A 412 12.32 12.52 -13.95
C SER A 412 12.61 11.65 -15.18
N VAL A 413 12.04 10.43 -15.20
CA VAL A 413 12.13 9.50 -16.34
C VAL A 413 11.72 10.19 -17.65
N GLN A 414 10.70 11.03 -17.61
CA GLN A 414 10.24 11.78 -18.77
C GLN A 414 11.28 12.81 -19.26
N SER A 415 12.03 13.44 -18.34
CA SER A 415 13.14 14.32 -18.70
C SER A 415 14.29 13.54 -19.32
N LYS A 416 14.66 12.39 -18.72
CA LYS A 416 15.67 11.47 -19.28
C LYS A 416 15.26 10.99 -20.67
N ARG A 417 14.00 10.60 -20.85
CA ARG A 417 13.44 10.17 -22.14
C ARG A 417 13.50 11.27 -23.21
N LYS A 418 13.12 12.50 -22.85
CA LYS A 418 13.22 13.65 -23.75
C LYS A 418 14.66 13.93 -24.16
N GLU A 419 15.62 13.78 -23.25
CA GLU A 419 17.05 13.97 -23.55
C GLU A 419 17.54 12.91 -24.53
N VAL A 420 17.23 11.63 -24.30
CA VAL A 420 17.59 10.52 -25.20
C VAL A 420 17.03 10.75 -26.62
N PHE A 421 15.72 11.03 -26.73
CA PHE A 421 15.10 11.27 -28.03
C PHE A 421 15.57 12.57 -28.70
N ARG A 422 15.93 13.58 -27.91
CA ARG A 422 16.52 14.82 -28.46
C ARG A 422 17.93 14.56 -29.02
N SER A 423 18.72 13.72 -28.35
CA SER A 423 20.05 13.31 -28.81
C SER A 423 19.94 12.44 -30.06
N ALA A 424 18.98 11.51 -30.11
CA ALA A 424 18.73 10.69 -31.30
C ALA A 424 18.35 11.55 -32.53
N ARG A 425 17.40 12.49 -32.38
CA ARG A 425 17.03 13.41 -33.47
C ARG A 425 18.17 14.27 -33.95
N LYS A 426 19.05 14.73 -33.05
CA LYS A 426 20.25 15.47 -33.47
C LYS A 426 21.24 14.60 -34.22
N ALA A 427 21.35 13.32 -33.85
CA ALA A 427 22.18 12.36 -34.58
C ALA A 427 21.61 12.06 -35.98
N GLU A 428 20.28 11.86 -36.11
CA GLU A 428 19.61 11.71 -37.41
C GLU A 428 19.83 12.93 -38.30
N GLN A 429 19.59 14.14 -37.82
CA GLN A 429 19.84 15.37 -38.57
C GLN A 429 21.30 15.48 -39.04
N LYS A 430 22.26 15.09 -38.21
CA LYS A 430 23.67 15.10 -38.57
C LYS A 430 24.01 14.04 -39.61
N TRP A 431 23.34 12.87 -39.61
CA TRP A 431 23.47 11.84 -40.65
C TRP A 431 22.88 12.32 -41.98
N ASP A 432 21.72 12.98 -41.97
CA ASP A 432 21.10 13.54 -43.19
C ASP A 432 21.94 14.65 -43.79
N GLU A 433 22.56 15.53 -42.99
CA GLU A 433 23.51 16.54 -43.42
C GLU A 433 24.76 15.92 -44.05
N ILE A 434 25.30 14.84 -43.47
CA ILE A 434 26.48 14.14 -44.03
C ILE A 434 26.12 13.44 -45.36
N GLN A 435 24.95 12.80 -45.45
CA GLN A 435 24.52 12.19 -46.72
C GLN A 435 24.21 13.21 -47.83
N GLY A 436 23.66 14.38 -47.43
CA GLY A 436 23.42 15.48 -48.38
C GLY A 436 24.71 16.15 -48.93
N VAL A 437 25.85 15.96 -48.29
CA VAL A 437 27.17 16.46 -48.77
C VAL A 437 27.81 15.50 -49.76
N PHE A 438 27.33 14.24 -49.84
CA PHE A 438 27.84 13.22 -50.79
C PHE A 438 26.93 13.02 -52.01
N GLN A 439 25.88 13.84 -52.20
CA GLN A 439 25.11 14.01 -53.42
C GLN A 439 25.53 15.31 -54.14
#